data_fcfc38a32befb851b08deafc43355569
#
_entry.id   fcfc38a32befb851b08deafc43355569
#
_cell.length_a   1.000
_cell.length_b   1.000
_cell.length_c   1.000
_cell.angle_alpha   90.00
_cell.angle_beta   90.00
_cell.angle_gamma   90.00
#
_symmetry.space_group_name_H-M   'P 1'
#
loop_
_entity.id
_entity.type
_entity.pdbx_description
1 polymer ?
#
loop_
_entity_poly.entity_id
_entity_poly.type
_entity_poly.pdbx_seq_one_letter_code
_entity_poly.pdbx_strand_id
1 'polypeptide(L)'
;VIRISVSDLETWRYWSANEDSTMDELLARLRHEEAPTPAMEAGRAFAKLMEHAKPGALDVETVDGWTFDFTLLEGASFALPKVREIKAEVPFVTPSGPVTLVGMVDQLDGLIVHDEKLTERWDAERYFDSMQWRAYLVMFGARAFVYDVFQCRRNEDDRHVTITDYQAIAFYDYPAIQADVQDAVNELAAVIARYLPERMTSDAERAAS
;
A
#
# COMPACT_ATOMS: atom_id res chain seq x y z
N VAL A 1 -23.40 0.83 2.08
CA VAL A 1 -22.22 0.43 1.29
C VAL A 1 -21.02 0.27 2.23
N ILE A 2 -20.28 -0.83 2.12
CA ILE A 2 -19.03 -1.04 2.87
C ILE A 2 -17.89 -0.39 2.06
N ARG A 3 -17.00 0.35 2.74
CA ARG A 3 -15.82 0.94 2.14
C ARG A 3 -14.58 0.22 2.64
N ILE A 4 -13.80 -0.36 1.72
CA ILE A 4 -12.59 -1.13 2.00
C ILE A 4 -11.42 -0.45 1.28
N SER A 5 -10.32 -0.21 1.96
CA SER A 5 -9.07 0.23 1.32
C SER A 5 -8.21 -0.96 0.90
N VAL A 6 -7.29 -0.74 -0.03
CA VAL A 6 -6.29 -1.77 -0.40
C VAL A 6 -5.42 -2.13 0.81
N SER A 7 -5.12 -1.17 1.69
CA SER A 7 -4.40 -1.44 2.95
C SER A 7 -5.21 -2.27 3.95
N ASP A 8 -6.55 -2.16 3.95
CA ASP A 8 -7.40 -3.05 4.76
C ASP A 8 -7.33 -4.50 4.25
N LEU A 9 -7.31 -4.71 2.90
CA LEU A 9 -7.13 -6.05 2.32
C LEU A 9 -5.76 -6.64 2.69
N GLU A 10 -4.71 -5.82 2.70
CA GLU A 10 -3.38 -6.25 3.11
C GLU A 10 -3.35 -6.61 4.60
N THR A 11 -4.00 -5.82 5.45
CA THR A 11 -4.15 -6.10 6.88
C THR A 11 -4.90 -7.42 7.12
N TRP A 12 -5.98 -7.64 6.37
CA TRP A 12 -6.75 -8.88 6.43
C TRP A 12 -5.91 -10.09 6.02
N ARG A 13 -5.19 -9.99 4.89
CA ARG A 13 -4.32 -11.05 4.37
C ARG A 13 -3.23 -11.43 5.37
N TYR A 14 -2.57 -10.43 5.94
CA TYR A 14 -1.54 -10.65 6.96
C TYR A 14 -2.09 -11.32 8.21
N TRP A 15 -3.23 -10.85 8.71
CA TRP A 15 -3.90 -11.41 9.87
C TRP A 15 -4.35 -12.86 9.62
N SER A 16 -4.97 -13.15 8.49
CA SER A 16 -5.49 -14.49 8.15
C SER A 16 -4.40 -15.55 7.96
N ALA A 17 -3.17 -15.11 7.63
CA ALA A 17 -2.01 -15.99 7.48
C ALA A 17 -1.25 -16.23 8.80
N ASN A 18 -1.54 -15.50 9.86
CA ASN A 18 -0.83 -15.56 11.12
C ASN A 18 -1.72 -16.17 12.22
N GLU A 19 -1.45 -17.42 12.59
CA GLU A 19 -2.22 -18.19 13.58
C GLU A 19 -2.20 -17.56 14.98
N ASP A 20 -1.19 -16.75 15.31
CA ASP A 20 -1.05 -16.09 16.61
C ASP A 20 -1.84 -14.77 16.69
N SER A 21 -2.38 -14.27 15.58
CA SER A 21 -3.11 -13.00 15.52
C SER A 21 -4.52 -13.12 16.06
N THR A 22 -4.93 -12.18 16.90
CA THR A 22 -6.26 -12.14 17.50
C THR A 22 -7.25 -11.28 16.69
N MET A 23 -8.55 -11.54 16.87
CA MET A 23 -9.59 -10.73 16.23
C MET A 23 -9.55 -9.26 16.73
N ASP A 24 -9.24 -9.04 18.01
CA ASP A 24 -9.18 -7.70 18.58
C ASP A 24 -8.05 -6.87 17.95
N GLU A 25 -6.90 -7.47 17.66
CA GLU A 25 -5.79 -6.82 16.92
C GLU A 25 -6.20 -6.47 15.50
N LEU A 26 -6.90 -7.37 14.79
CA LEU A 26 -7.44 -7.06 13.47
C LEU A 26 -8.38 -5.86 13.51
N LEU A 27 -9.34 -5.86 14.45
CA LEU A 27 -10.33 -4.80 14.55
C LEU A 27 -9.71 -3.45 14.90
N ALA A 28 -8.69 -3.43 15.81
CA ALA A 28 -7.95 -2.21 16.13
C ALA A 28 -7.22 -1.64 14.89
N ARG A 29 -6.59 -2.51 14.08
CA ARG A 29 -5.94 -2.10 12.83
C ARG A 29 -6.93 -1.58 11.80
N LEU A 30 -8.05 -2.26 11.62
CA LEU A 30 -9.10 -1.82 10.69
C LEU A 30 -9.78 -0.51 11.12
N ARG A 31 -9.74 -0.16 12.42
CA ARG A 31 -10.17 1.15 12.96
C ARG A 31 -9.08 2.22 12.90
N HIS A 32 -7.85 1.86 12.50
CA HIS A 32 -6.70 2.76 12.51
C HIS A 32 -6.41 3.37 13.90
N GLU A 33 -6.62 2.58 14.96
CA GLU A 33 -6.42 3.00 16.36
C GLU A 33 -4.95 2.90 16.82
N GLU A 34 -4.10 2.23 16.03
CA GLU A 34 -2.68 2.09 16.33
C GLU A 34 -1.92 3.41 16.11
N ALA A 35 -1.11 3.80 17.08
CA ALA A 35 -0.19 4.92 16.92
C ALA A 35 0.88 4.59 15.85
N PRO A 36 1.26 5.56 15.01
CA PRO A 36 2.31 5.33 14.03
C PRO A 36 3.65 5.02 14.70
N THR A 37 4.33 4.00 14.21
CA THR A 37 5.71 3.70 14.62
C THR A 37 6.70 4.63 13.92
N PRO A 38 7.94 4.81 14.42
CA PRO A 38 8.98 5.56 13.71
C PRO A 38 9.22 5.04 12.28
N ALA A 39 9.08 3.71 12.06
CA ALA A 39 9.15 3.11 10.73
C ALA A 39 8.04 3.61 9.80
N MET A 40 6.81 3.69 10.31
CA MET A 40 5.66 4.21 9.54
C MET A 40 5.79 5.70 9.26
N GLU A 41 6.31 6.48 10.23
CA GLU A 41 6.58 7.91 10.02
C GLU A 41 7.64 8.12 8.93
N ALA A 42 8.77 7.40 9.01
CA ALA A 42 9.81 7.44 7.99
C ALA A 42 9.28 7.03 6.60
N GLY A 43 8.45 5.97 6.53
CA GLY A 43 7.83 5.53 5.28
C GLY A 43 6.92 6.59 4.66
N ARG A 44 6.11 7.27 5.47
CA ARG A 44 5.24 8.37 5.00
C ARG A 44 6.05 9.58 4.51
N ALA A 45 7.10 9.96 5.25
CA ALA A 45 7.99 11.03 4.83
C ALA A 45 8.73 10.69 3.53
N PHE A 46 9.14 9.42 3.37
CA PHE A 46 9.74 8.90 2.15
C PHE A 46 8.79 8.96 0.96
N ALA A 47 7.55 8.47 1.10
CA ALA A 47 6.55 8.54 0.04
C ALA A 47 6.31 9.99 -0.42
N LYS A 48 6.20 10.94 0.53
CA LYS A 48 6.07 12.36 0.25
C LYS A 48 7.32 12.94 -0.46
N LEU A 49 8.53 12.48 -0.12
CA LEU A 49 9.74 12.84 -0.83
C LEU A 49 9.65 12.37 -2.28
N MET A 50 9.32 11.11 -2.49
CA MET A 50 9.27 10.48 -3.80
C MET A 50 8.15 11.06 -4.68
N GLU A 51 7.02 11.49 -4.12
CA GLU A 51 5.96 12.20 -4.83
C GLU A 51 6.48 13.43 -5.59
N HIS A 52 7.48 14.12 -5.03
CA HIS A 52 8.03 15.36 -5.59
C HIS A 52 9.43 15.18 -6.21
N ALA A 53 10.01 13.99 -6.13
CA ALA A 53 11.34 13.69 -6.61
C ALA A 53 11.48 13.92 -8.13
N LYS A 54 12.67 14.39 -8.53
CA LYS A 54 13.03 14.57 -9.95
C LYS A 54 14.16 13.62 -10.31
N PRO A 55 14.17 13.07 -11.52
CA PRO A 55 15.25 12.20 -11.98
C PRO A 55 16.62 12.86 -11.82
N GLY A 56 17.56 12.16 -11.19
CA GLY A 56 18.94 12.62 -11.00
C GLY A 56 19.13 13.75 -9.96
N ALA A 57 18.11 14.03 -9.14
CA ALA A 57 18.17 15.12 -8.15
C ALA A 57 18.19 14.64 -6.69
N LEU A 58 18.15 13.32 -6.46
CA LEU A 58 18.18 12.78 -5.09
C LEU A 58 19.63 12.64 -4.61
N ASP A 59 19.96 13.33 -3.55
CA ASP A 59 21.24 13.28 -2.84
C ASP A 59 21.00 13.12 -1.35
N VAL A 60 20.92 14.19 -0.59
CA VAL A 60 20.48 14.21 0.81
C VAL A 60 19.28 15.14 0.93
N GLU A 61 18.14 14.58 1.28
CA GLU A 61 16.87 15.29 1.31
C GLU A 61 16.23 15.21 2.68
N THR A 62 15.55 16.28 3.11
CA THR A 62 14.84 16.29 4.39
C THR A 62 13.36 16.60 4.19
N VAL A 63 12.48 15.68 4.66
CA VAL A 63 11.02 15.79 4.61
C VAL A 63 10.42 15.40 5.95
N ASP A 64 9.50 16.21 6.47
CA ASP A 64 8.77 15.99 7.74
C ASP A 64 9.70 15.65 8.93
N GLY A 65 10.91 16.23 8.94
CA GLY A 65 11.92 16.03 9.98
C GLY A 65 12.71 14.74 9.86
N TRP A 66 12.54 13.97 8.78
CA TRP A 66 13.36 12.82 8.42
C TRP A 66 14.35 13.22 7.33
N THR A 67 15.61 12.83 7.49
CA THR A 67 16.66 13.03 6.47
C THR A 67 16.94 11.73 5.76
N PHE A 68 16.87 11.75 4.42
CA PHE A 68 17.11 10.61 3.54
C PHE A 68 18.40 10.85 2.77
N ASP A 69 19.35 9.94 2.91
CA ASP A 69 20.66 9.98 2.28
C ASP A 69 20.74 8.91 1.18
N PHE A 70 20.82 9.35 -0.08
CA PHE A 70 20.91 8.51 -1.28
C PHE A 70 22.34 8.39 -1.82
N THR A 71 23.32 8.93 -1.14
CA THR A 71 24.71 8.98 -1.65
C THR A 71 25.30 7.60 -1.97
N LEU A 72 24.83 6.54 -1.30
CA LEU A 72 25.24 5.16 -1.61
C LEU A 72 24.60 4.59 -2.88
N LEU A 73 23.58 5.24 -3.43
CA LEU A 73 22.93 4.86 -4.70
C LEU A 73 23.50 5.62 -5.90
N GLU A 74 24.66 6.23 -5.78
CA GLU A 74 25.28 6.97 -6.88
C GLU A 74 25.40 6.08 -8.13
N GLY A 75 24.77 6.55 -9.24
CA GLY A 75 24.69 5.79 -10.49
C GLY A 75 23.55 4.78 -10.58
N ALA A 76 22.75 4.56 -9.53
CA ALA A 76 21.52 3.76 -9.63
C ALA A 76 20.49 4.50 -10.48
N SER A 77 19.79 3.74 -11.32
CA SER A 77 18.69 4.26 -12.15
C SER A 77 17.39 3.63 -11.69
N PHE A 78 16.47 4.43 -11.23
CA PHE A 78 15.09 4.03 -10.94
C PHE A 78 14.09 4.94 -11.67
N ALA A 79 12.94 4.37 -12.01
CA ALA A 79 11.91 5.11 -12.72
C ALA A 79 11.23 6.11 -11.77
N LEU A 80 11.00 7.33 -12.27
CA LEU A 80 10.14 8.33 -11.63
C LEU A 80 9.05 8.72 -12.65
N PRO A 81 7.97 7.98 -12.78
CA PRO A 81 6.86 8.31 -13.67
C PRO A 81 6.27 9.68 -13.36
N LYS A 82 5.71 10.33 -14.38
CA LYS A 82 5.15 11.68 -14.24
C LYS A 82 3.77 11.69 -13.58
N VAL A 83 3.06 10.56 -13.63
CA VAL A 83 1.70 10.43 -13.11
C VAL A 83 1.81 9.80 -11.72
N ARG A 84 1.41 10.51 -10.69
CA ARG A 84 1.57 10.15 -9.28
C ARG A 84 0.30 10.37 -8.49
N GLU A 85 0.14 9.69 -7.35
CA GLU A 85 -0.96 9.88 -6.41
C GLU A 85 -2.35 9.68 -7.04
N ILE A 86 -2.52 8.60 -7.83
CA ILE A 86 -3.79 8.34 -8.51
C ILE A 86 -4.69 7.49 -7.62
N LYS A 87 -5.83 8.07 -7.26
CA LYS A 87 -6.89 7.37 -6.54
C LYS A 87 -7.84 6.67 -7.50
N ALA A 88 -8.20 5.43 -7.17
CA ALA A 88 -9.27 4.69 -7.81
C ALA A 88 -10.29 4.19 -6.79
N GLU A 89 -11.54 4.08 -7.24
CA GLU A 89 -12.67 3.49 -6.50
C GLU A 89 -13.38 2.51 -7.41
N VAL A 90 -13.44 1.25 -7.00
CA VAL A 90 -14.03 0.18 -7.81
C VAL A 90 -15.14 -0.52 -7.02
N PRO A 91 -16.35 -0.63 -7.60
CA PRO A 91 -17.45 -1.33 -6.95
C PRO A 91 -17.30 -2.84 -7.03
N PHE A 92 -17.61 -3.52 -5.92
CA PHE A 92 -17.72 -4.96 -5.82
C PHE A 92 -19.09 -5.34 -5.25
N VAL A 93 -19.62 -6.45 -5.74
CA VAL A 93 -20.84 -7.06 -5.18
C VAL A 93 -20.41 -8.23 -4.32
N THR A 94 -20.81 -8.23 -3.05
CA THR A 94 -20.48 -9.30 -2.10
C THR A 94 -21.74 -9.88 -1.45
N PRO A 95 -21.67 -11.08 -0.85
CA PRO A 95 -22.77 -11.62 -0.04
C PRO A 95 -23.18 -10.74 1.14
N SER A 96 -22.27 -9.91 1.65
CA SER A 96 -22.50 -8.96 2.75
C SER A 96 -23.04 -7.61 2.28
N GLY A 97 -23.30 -7.44 0.98
CA GLY A 97 -23.79 -6.22 0.36
C GLY A 97 -22.77 -5.54 -0.57
N PRO A 98 -23.10 -4.36 -1.10
CA PRO A 98 -22.21 -3.63 -2.00
C PRO A 98 -20.99 -3.09 -1.25
N VAL A 99 -19.82 -3.23 -1.89
CA VAL A 99 -18.53 -2.74 -1.40
C VAL A 99 -17.94 -1.76 -2.41
N THR A 100 -17.29 -0.71 -1.92
CA THR A 100 -16.39 0.13 -2.72
C THR A 100 -14.97 -0.13 -2.26
N LEU A 101 -14.15 -0.76 -3.13
CA LEU A 101 -12.72 -0.88 -2.91
C LEU A 101 -12.03 0.42 -3.32
N VAL A 102 -11.23 0.98 -2.42
CA VAL A 102 -10.50 2.23 -2.65
C VAL A 102 -9.01 2.00 -2.54
N GLY A 103 -8.26 2.64 -3.42
CA GLY A 103 -6.80 2.61 -3.39
C GLY A 103 -6.21 3.84 -4.04
N MET A 104 -4.98 4.14 -3.66
CA MET A 104 -4.18 5.19 -4.26
C MET A 104 -2.82 4.59 -4.59
N VAL A 105 -2.40 4.72 -5.84
CA VAL A 105 -1.08 4.24 -6.29
C VAL A 105 -0.10 5.39 -6.26
N ASP A 106 1.14 5.09 -5.86
CA ASP A 106 2.18 6.11 -5.79
C ASP A 106 2.51 6.64 -7.19
N GLN A 107 2.63 5.74 -8.17
CA GLN A 107 2.98 6.13 -9.54
C GLN A 107 2.31 5.22 -10.58
N LEU A 108 2.04 5.78 -11.76
CA LEU A 108 1.51 5.06 -12.91
C LEU A 108 2.30 5.43 -14.19
N ASP A 109 2.82 4.41 -14.86
CA ASP A 109 3.47 4.54 -16.17
C ASP A 109 2.74 3.66 -17.20
N GLY A 110 1.83 4.28 -17.97
CA GLY A 110 0.97 3.57 -18.89
C GLY A 110 0.09 2.53 -18.21
N LEU A 111 0.39 1.24 -18.39
CA LEU A 111 -0.28 0.11 -17.75
C LEU A 111 0.60 -0.57 -16.67
N ILE A 112 1.57 0.13 -16.13
CA ILE A 112 2.44 -0.34 -15.06
C ILE A 112 2.17 0.53 -13.83
N VAL A 113 1.76 -0.11 -12.74
CA VAL A 113 1.63 0.51 -11.43
C VAL A 113 2.97 0.39 -10.70
N HIS A 114 3.43 1.47 -10.10
CA HIS A 114 4.60 1.48 -9.23
C HIS A 114 4.19 1.82 -7.80
N ASP A 115 4.82 1.15 -6.85
CA ASP A 115 4.62 1.38 -5.42
C ASP A 115 5.98 1.35 -4.71
N GLU A 116 6.30 2.45 -4.05
CA GLU A 116 7.59 2.65 -3.41
C GLU A 116 7.62 2.09 -2.01
N LYS A 117 8.64 1.30 -1.71
CA LYS A 117 8.80 0.67 -0.40
C LYS A 117 10.13 1.04 0.24
N LEU A 118 10.07 1.67 1.40
CA LEU A 118 11.21 1.87 2.26
C LEU A 118 11.28 0.73 3.29
N THR A 119 12.36 -0.06 3.32
CA THR A 119 12.48 -1.20 4.21
C THR A 119 13.91 -1.42 4.70
N GLU A 120 14.06 -1.86 5.94
CA GLU A 120 15.35 -2.32 6.48
C GLU A 120 15.61 -3.79 6.16
N ARG A 121 14.56 -4.55 5.86
CA ARG A 121 14.64 -5.97 5.52
C ARG A 121 13.79 -6.28 4.30
N TRP A 122 14.44 -6.83 3.30
CA TRP A 122 13.73 -7.35 2.15
C TRP A 122 13.22 -8.77 2.43
N ASP A 123 11.94 -8.99 2.18
CA ASP A 123 11.28 -10.29 2.28
C ASP A 123 10.44 -10.52 1.01
N ALA A 124 10.98 -11.28 0.07
CA ALA A 124 10.35 -11.52 -1.22
C ALA A 124 9.02 -12.29 -1.09
N GLU A 125 8.91 -13.24 -0.16
CA GLU A 125 7.69 -14.04 0.03
C GLU A 125 6.53 -13.17 0.51
N ARG A 126 6.79 -12.27 1.45
CA ARG A 126 5.79 -11.31 1.95
C ARG A 126 5.20 -10.48 0.80
N TYR A 127 6.04 -9.97 -0.10
CA TYR A 127 5.58 -9.15 -1.22
C TYR A 127 4.87 -9.99 -2.29
N PHE A 128 5.33 -11.21 -2.53
CA PHE A 128 4.65 -12.13 -3.44
C PHE A 128 3.23 -12.44 -2.97
N ASP A 129 3.05 -12.68 -1.69
CA ASP A 129 1.76 -13.02 -1.08
C ASP A 129 0.82 -11.82 -0.87
N SER A 130 1.31 -10.60 -1.00
CA SER A 130 0.55 -9.37 -0.77
C SER A 130 -0.70 -9.27 -1.65
N MET A 131 -1.80 -8.81 -1.08
CA MET A 131 -3.01 -8.46 -1.82
C MET A 131 -2.90 -7.08 -2.49
N GLN A 132 -1.95 -6.25 -2.11
CA GLN A 132 -1.80 -4.90 -2.62
C GLN A 132 -1.60 -4.88 -4.14
N TRP A 133 -0.61 -5.60 -4.66
CA TRP A 133 -0.33 -5.62 -6.10
C TRP A 133 -1.48 -6.25 -6.92
N ARG A 134 -2.14 -7.29 -6.36
CA ARG A 134 -3.29 -7.93 -7.00
C ARG A 134 -4.46 -6.96 -7.13
N ALA A 135 -4.80 -6.28 -6.01
CA ALA A 135 -5.86 -5.30 -5.98
C ALA A 135 -5.61 -4.15 -6.96
N TYR A 136 -4.39 -3.61 -6.99
CA TYR A 136 -4.08 -2.52 -7.90
C TYR A 136 -4.08 -2.93 -9.39
N LEU A 137 -3.61 -4.13 -9.73
CA LEU A 137 -3.75 -4.63 -11.11
C LEU A 137 -5.21 -4.69 -11.55
N VAL A 138 -6.11 -5.18 -10.68
CA VAL A 138 -7.55 -5.23 -10.95
C VAL A 138 -8.15 -3.82 -11.04
N MET A 139 -7.86 -2.95 -10.07
CA MET A 139 -8.46 -1.61 -9.98
C MET A 139 -8.09 -0.70 -11.14
N PHE A 140 -6.86 -0.80 -11.64
CA PHE A 140 -6.35 0.05 -12.73
C PHE A 140 -6.38 -0.62 -14.10
N GLY A 141 -6.77 -1.91 -14.19
CA GLY A 141 -6.66 -2.69 -15.42
C GLY A 141 -5.22 -2.75 -15.92
N ALA A 142 -4.26 -2.73 -15.00
CA ALA A 142 -2.85 -2.70 -15.30
C ALA A 142 -2.33 -4.09 -15.69
N ARG A 143 -1.21 -4.13 -16.43
CA ARG A 143 -0.57 -5.38 -16.88
C ARG A 143 0.56 -5.81 -15.96
N ALA A 144 1.16 -4.86 -15.29
CA ALA A 144 2.24 -5.11 -14.36
C ALA A 144 2.14 -4.16 -13.15
N PHE A 145 2.64 -4.66 -12.04
CA PHE A 145 2.85 -3.91 -10.82
C PHE A 145 4.32 -4.06 -10.42
N VAL A 146 4.95 -2.97 -10.05
CA VAL A 146 6.37 -2.95 -9.65
C VAL A 146 6.46 -2.41 -8.23
N TYR A 147 7.04 -3.20 -7.33
CA TYR A 147 7.58 -2.66 -6.10
C TYR A 147 8.95 -2.06 -6.37
N ASP A 148 9.07 -0.76 -6.16
CA ASP A 148 10.33 -0.03 -6.15
C ASP A 148 10.87 -0.04 -4.71
N VAL A 149 11.74 -1.00 -4.40
CA VAL A 149 12.19 -1.28 -3.04
C VAL A 149 13.50 -0.57 -2.75
N PHE A 150 13.44 0.37 -1.84
CA PHE A 150 14.58 1.08 -1.29
C PHE A 150 14.96 0.45 0.05
N GLN A 151 16.05 -0.29 0.07
CA GLN A 151 16.58 -0.84 1.31
C GLN A 151 17.34 0.26 2.06
N CYS A 152 17.20 0.27 3.38
CA CYS A 152 17.78 1.35 4.18
C CYS A 152 18.35 0.85 5.51
N ARG A 153 19.12 1.73 6.14
CA ARG A 153 19.46 1.71 7.56
C ARG A 153 18.84 2.95 8.20
N ARG A 154 18.08 2.78 9.25
CA ARG A 154 17.43 3.88 9.95
C ARG A 154 18.06 4.09 11.32
N ASN A 155 18.38 5.34 11.62
CA ASN A 155 18.68 5.82 12.96
C ASN A 155 17.48 6.65 13.46
N GLU A 156 16.74 6.09 14.40
CA GLU A 156 15.51 6.71 14.92
C GLU A 156 15.80 7.94 15.78
N ASP A 157 16.93 7.94 16.51
CA ASP A 157 17.30 9.04 17.42
C ASP A 157 17.58 10.33 16.63
N ASP A 158 18.24 10.20 15.46
CA ASP A 158 18.58 11.32 14.58
C ASP A 158 17.58 11.53 13.46
N ARG A 159 16.53 10.69 13.37
CA ARG A 159 15.59 10.65 12.24
C ARG A 159 16.33 10.63 10.88
N HIS A 160 17.35 9.83 10.80
CA HIS A 160 18.20 9.69 9.62
C HIS A 160 18.04 8.32 8.98
N VAL A 161 17.87 8.30 7.65
CA VAL A 161 17.67 7.11 6.83
C VAL A 161 18.73 7.10 5.74
N THR A 162 19.64 6.15 5.79
CA THR A 162 20.61 5.92 4.70
C THR A 162 20.06 4.86 3.76
N ILE A 163 19.83 5.20 2.51
CA ILE A 163 19.39 4.26 1.47
C ILE A 163 20.63 3.48 1.01
N THR A 164 20.57 2.15 1.16
CA THR A 164 21.72 1.28 0.94
C THR A 164 21.66 0.48 -0.35
N ASP A 165 20.44 0.24 -0.86
CA ASP A 165 20.23 -0.53 -2.09
C ASP A 165 18.87 -0.19 -2.71
N TYR A 166 18.73 -0.45 -4.01
CA TYR A 166 17.47 -0.34 -4.75
C TYR A 166 17.26 -1.55 -5.63
N GLN A 167 16.04 -2.06 -5.63
CA GLN A 167 15.62 -3.11 -6.55
C GLN A 167 14.17 -2.95 -6.97
N ALA A 168 13.90 -3.19 -8.26
CA ALA A 168 12.56 -3.21 -8.83
C ALA A 168 12.08 -4.65 -8.99
N ILE A 169 10.89 -4.95 -8.45
CA ILE A 169 10.33 -6.31 -8.48
C ILE A 169 8.96 -6.27 -9.12
N ALA A 170 8.85 -6.92 -10.27
CA ALA A 170 7.64 -6.90 -11.07
C ALA A 170 6.75 -8.11 -10.82
N PHE A 171 5.44 -7.84 -10.71
CA PHE A 171 4.35 -8.80 -10.69
C PHE A 171 3.45 -8.56 -11.88
N TYR A 172 2.88 -9.62 -12.43
CA TYR A 172 2.10 -9.56 -13.66
C TYR A 172 0.68 -10.06 -13.43
N ASP A 173 -0.23 -9.56 -14.26
CA ASP A 173 -1.59 -10.08 -14.33
C ASP A 173 -1.62 -11.57 -14.66
N TYR A 174 -2.59 -12.28 -14.08
CA TYR A 174 -2.80 -13.72 -14.30
C TYR A 174 -4.31 -14.05 -14.31
N PRO A 175 -4.74 -15.17 -14.94
CA PRO A 175 -6.15 -15.44 -15.21
C PRO A 175 -7.08 -15.45 -14.01
N ALA A 176 -6.59 -15.81 -12.81
CA ALA A 176 -7.40 -15.90 -11.59
C ALA A 176 -7.42 -14.62 -10.75
N ILE A 177 -6.65 -13.58 -11.09
CA ILE A 177 -6.43 -12.40 -10.23
C ILE A 177 -7.75 -11.70 -9.81
N GLN A 178 -8.71 -11.61 -10.73
CA GLN A 178 -10.01 -11.01 -10.45
C GLN A 178 -10.80 -11.81 -9.40
N ALA A 179 -10.73 -13.15 -9.47
CA ALA A 179 -11.37 -14.02 -8.50
C ALA A 179 -10.70 -13.93 -7.13
N ASP A 180 -9.36 -13.93 -7.09
CA ASP A 180 -8.60 -13.82 -5.84
C ASP A 180 -8.90 -12.50 -5.11
N VAL A 181 -8.99 -11.38 -5.84
CA VAL A 181 -9.35 -10.08 -5.25
C VAL A 181 -10.81 -10.08 -4.79
N GLN A 182 -11.74 -10.64 -5.60
CA GLN A 182 -13.16 -10.76 -5.23
C GLN A 182 -13.34 -11.56 -3.94
N ASP A 183 -12.61 -12.69 -3.80
CA ASP A 183 -12.70 -13.55 -2.62
C ASP A 183 -12.16 -12.82 -1.37
N ALA A 184 -11.03 -12.15 -1.45
CA ALA A 184 -10.51 -11.35 -0.35
C ALA A 184 -11.47 -10.21 0.06
N VAL A 185 -12.10 -9.54 -0.91
CA VAL A 185 -13.12 -8.51 -0.66
C VAL A 185 -14.36 -9.12 0.00
N ASN A 186 -14.82 -10.31 -0.43
CA ASN A 186 -15.95 -11.01 0.17
C ASN A 186 -15.69 -11.36 1.64
N GLU A 187 -14.52 -11.91 1.94
CA GLU A 187 -14.13 -12.32 3.30
C GLU A 187 -14.04 -11.11 4.22
N LEU A 188 -13.32 -10.06 3.83
CA LEU A 188 -13.19 -8.87 4.64
C LEU A 188 -14.51 -8.12 4.81
N ALA A 189 -15.36 -8.08 3.77
CA ALA A 189 -16.70 -7.49 3.87
C ALA A 189 -17.56 -8.21 4.90
N ALA A 190 -17.47 -9.55 5.01
CA ALA A 190 -18.19 -10.32 6.02
C ALA A 190 -17.71 -9.99 7.45
N VAL A 191 -16.40 -9.80 7.64
CA VAL A 191 -15.83 -9.36 8.93
C VAL A 191 -16.31 -7.96 9.29
N ILE A 192 -16.24 -7.00 8.36
CA ILE A 192 -16.69 -5.63 8.59
C ILE A 192 -18.17 -5.58 8.91
N ALA A 193 -19.01 -6.28 8.14
CA ALA A 193 -20.47 -6.31 8.38
C ALA A 193 -20.81 -6.87 9.77
N ARG A 194 -20.02 -7.81 10.27
CA ARG A 194 -20.28 -8.47 11.56
C ARG A 194 -19.72 -7.69 12.76
N TYR A 195 -18.55 -7.09 12.64
CA TYR A 195 -17.78 -6.57 13.78
C TYR A 195 -17.54 -5.07 13.75
N LEU A 196 -17.76 -4.41 12.60
CA LEU A 196 -17.50 -2.99 12.36
C LEU A 196 -18.70 -2.31 11.67
N PRO A 197 -19.94 -2.43 12.24
CA PRO A 197 -21.12 -1.87 11.60
C PRO A 197 -21.02 -0.35 11.38
N GLU A 198 -20.19 0.35 12.15
CA GLU A 198 -19.89 1.78 12.00
C GLU A 198 -19.21 2.12 10.67
N ARG A 199 -18.59 1.15 9.99
CA ARG A 199 -17.99 1.32 8.65
C ARG A 199 -19.00 1.11 7.51
N MET A 200 -20.24 0.81 7.83
CA MET A 200 -21.33 0.65 6.86
C MET A 200 -22.06 1.99 6.69
N THR A 201 -21.81 2.69 5.59
CA THR A 201 -22.54 3.93 5.28
C THR A 201 -23.89 3.62 4.61
N SER A 202 -24.94 4.36 5.00
CA SER A 202 -26.21 4.32 4.28
C SER A 202 -26.10 5.06 2.94
N ASP A 203 -26.92 4.67 1.95
CA ASP A 203 -26.98 5.36 0.66
C ASP A 203 -27.42 6.85 0.81
N ALA A 204 -28.11 7.18 1.89
CA ALA A 204 -28.53 8.56 2.20
C ALA A 204 -27.34 9.47 2.63
N GLU A 205 -26.35 8.94 3.33
CA GLU A 205 -25.17 9.69 3.75
C GLU A 205 -24.21 9.95 2.57
N ARG A 206 -24.24 9.08 1.55
CA ARG A 206 -23.42 9.22 0.34
C ARG A 206 -23.92 10.32 -0.61
N ALA A 207 -25.21 10.62 -0.58
CA ALA A 207 -25.82 11.69 -1.39
C ALA A 207 -25.61 13.08 -0.77
N ALA A 208 -25.10 13.16 0.46
CA ALA A 208 -24.91 14.39 1.23
C ALA A 208 -23.42 14.82 1.34
N SER A 209 -22.48 14.02 0.83
CA SER A 209 -21.04 14.31 0.79
C SER A 209 -20.52 14.53 -0.64
#